data_b7236e6718ab496b393e5ba3bcffa6f1
#
_entry.id   b7236e6718ab496b393e5ba3bcffa6f1
#
_cell.length_a   1.000
_cell.length_b   1.000
_cell.length_c   1.000
_cell.angle_alpha   90.00
_cell.angle_beta   90.00
_cell.angle_gamma   90.00
#
_symmetry.space_group_name_H-M   'P 1'
#
loop_
_entity.id
_entity.type
_entity.pdbx_description
1 polymer ?
#
loop_
_entity_poly.entity_id
_entity_poly.type
_entity_poly.pdbx_seq_one_letter_code
_entity_poly.pdbx_strand_id
1 'polypeptide(L)' 'MKIGVIKKLAECLSMDELRAAEEALYNDSTPTTLIEGDDEGEQLTHVLAAIFVQEYVAENNSDIKSALRAYAIKVRKSIS' A
#
# COMPACT_ATOMS: atom_id res chain seq x y z
N MET A 1 0.82 -11.23 -1.20
CA MET A 1 0.53 -9.85 -1.61
C MET A 1 -0.29 -9.84 -2.89
N LYS A 2 -1.37 -9.08 -2.91
CA LYS A 2 -2.29 -9.05 -4.04
C LYS A 2 -2.27 -7.66 -4.67
N ILE A 3 -1.84 -7.57 -5.92
CA ILE A 3 -1.72 -6.29 -6.62
C ILE A 3 -3.07 -5.58 -6.75
N GLY A 4 -4.14 -6.32 -6.97
CA GLY A 4 -5.49 -5.76 -7.03
C GLY A 4 -5.91 -5.05 -5.76
N VAL A 5 -5.53 -5.58 -4.61
CA VAL A 5 -5.81 -4.95 -3.30
C VAL A 5 -5.02 -3.65 -3.16
N ILE A 6 -3.75 -3.66 -3.53
CA ILE A 6 -2.89 -2.48 -3.48
C ILE A 6 -3.47 -1.36 -4.35
N LYS A 7 -3.87 -1.71 -5.57
CA LYS A 7 -4.47 -0.75 -6.49
C LYS A 7 -5.74 -0.14 -5.90
N LYS A 8 -6.61 -0.99 -5.34
CA LYS A 8 -7.87 -0.55 -4.74
C LYS A 8 -7.62 0.40 -3.57
N LEU A 9 -6.69 0.06 -2.69
CA LEU A 9 -6.35 0.92 -1.56
C LEU A 9 -5.81 2.27 -2.03
N ALA A 10 -4.93 2.26 -3.02
CA ALA A 10 -4.33 3.49 -3.54
C ALA A 10 -5.36 4.38 -4.24
N GLU A 11 -6.39 3.78 -4.83
CA GLU A 11 -7.45 4.54 -5.51
C GLU A 11 -8.51 5.07 -4.56
N CYS A 12 -8.80 4.32 -3.49
CA CYS A 12 -9.96 4.60 -2.63
C CYS A 12 -9.62 5.32 -1.33
N LEU A 13 -8.39 5.19 -0.82
CA LEU A 13 -7.99 5.78 0.45
C LEU A 13 -7.06 6.96 0.26
N SER A 14 -7.19 7.96 1.14
CA SER A 14 -6.26 9.07 1.18
C SER A 14 -4.96 8.65 1.86
N MET A 15 -3.90 9.45 1.71
CA MET A 15 -2.64 9.21 2.39
C MET A 15 -2.84 9.18 3.91
N ASP A 16 -3.68 10.08 4.45
CA ASP A 16 -3.96 10.12 5.89
C ASP A 16 -4.62 8.83 6.37
N GLU A 17 -5.57 8.30 5.60
CA GLU A 17 -6.23 7.04 5.92
C GLU A 17 -5.26 5.86 5.88
N LEU A 18 -4.38 5.84 4.87
CA LEU A 18 -3.37 4.79 4.75
C LEU A 18 -2.38 4.83 5.92
N ARG A 19 -1.94 6.02 6.30
CA ARG A 19 -1.00 6.15 7.43
C ARG A 19 -1.65 5.80 8.75
N ALA A 20 -2.92 6.12 8.92
CA ALA A 20 -3.67 5.72 10.12
C ALA A 20 -3.80 4.20 10.20
N ALA A 21 -4.05 3.54 9.07
CA ALA A 21 -4.12 2.08 9.03
C ALA A 21 -2.77 1.45 9.33
N GLU A 22 -1.69 2.02 8.80
CA GLU A 22 -0.33 1.57 9.08
C GLU A 22 -0.04 1.62 10.58
N GLU A 23 -0.33 2.75 11.20
CA GLU A 23 -0.10 2.94 12.63
C GLU A 23 -0.91 1.94 13.47
N ALA A 24 -2.18 1.76 13.13
CA ALA A 24 -3.04 0.81 13.83
C ALA A 24 -2.49 -0.61 13.74
N LEU A 25 -2.04 -1.03 12.57
CA LEU A 25 -1.48 -2.38 12.39
C LEU A 25 -0.17 -2.56 13.16
N TYR A 26 0.69 -1.54 13.21
CA TYR A 26 1.91 -1.61 13.99
C TYR A 26 1.64 -1.71 15.50
N ASN A 27 0.53 -1.15 15.97
CA ASN A 27 0.17 -1.15 17.38
C ASN A 27 -0.78 -2.28 17.75
N ASP A 28 -0.91 -3.29 16.89
CA ASP A 28 -1.84 -4.43 17.07
C ASP A 28 -3.27 -3.98 17.28
N SER A 29 -3.64 -2.83 16.73
CA SER A 29 -5.02 -2.33 16.78
C SER A 29 -5.72 -2.65 15.48
N THR A 30 -7.05 -2.63 15.52
CA THR A 30 -7.85 -2.83 14.30
C THR A 30 -7.98 -1.48 13.57
N PRO A 31 -7.56 -1.38 12.30
CA PRO A 31 -7.74 -0.15 11.54
C PRO A 31 -9.22 0.19 11.40
N THR A 32 -9.54 1.49 11.40
CA THR A 32 -10.91 1.96 11.18
C THR A 32 -11.38 1.59 9.77
N THR A 33 -10.47 1.63 8.80
CA THR A 33 -10.75 1.25 7.42
C THR A 33 -10.41 -0.22 7.25
N LEU A 34 -11.31 -0.96 6.61
CA LEU A 34 -11.09 -2.38 6.35
C LEU A 34 -9.94 -2.56 5.35
N ILE A 35 -8.92 -3.30 5.76
CA ILE A 35 -7.77 -3.62 4.91
C ILE A 35 -7.82 -5.10 4.58
N GLU A 36 -7.91 -5.44 3.31
CA GLU A 36 -7.93 -6.82 2.87
C GLU A 36 -6.56 -7.48 3.04
N GLY A 37 -6.56 -8.72 3.47
CA GLY A 37 -5.36 -9.51 3.68
C GLY A 37 -5.68 -10.69 4.56
N ASP A 38 -4.96 -11.81 4.37
CA ASP A 38 -5.22 -13.05 5.11
C ASP A 38 -4.77 -12.94 6.58
N ASP A 39 -3.76 -12.12 6.84
CA ASP A 39 -3.27 -11.87 8.19
C ASP A 39 -2.78 -10.41 8.31
N GLU A 40 -2.39 -10.03 9.52
CA GLU A 40 -1.94 -8.66 9.78
C GLU A 40 -0.69 -8.30 8.98
N GLY A 41 0.21 -9.24 8.78
CA GLY A 41 1.42 -9.03 7.98
C GLY A 41 1.09 -8.71 6.53
N GLU A 42 0.16 -9.46 5.94
CA GLU A 42 -0.27 -9.19 4.58
C GLU A 42 -1.02 -7.86 4.47
N GLN A 43 -1.88 -7.56 5.45
CA GLN A 43 -2.60 -6.29 5.50
C GLN A 43 -1.61 -5.12 5.56
N LEU A 44 -0.61 -5.21 6.41
CA LEU A 44 0.41 -4.17 6.53
C LEU A 44 1.20 -4.01 5.23
N THR A 45 1.53 -5.11 4.57
CA THR A 45 2.23 -5.09 3.28
C THR A 45 1.40 -4.34 2.24
N HIS A 46 0.08 -4.61 2.19
CA HIS A 46 -0.82 -3.91 1.26
C HIS A 46 -0.86 -2.41 1.52
N VAL A 47 -0.93 -2.02 2.80
CA VAL A 47 -0.97 -0.61 3.18
C VAL A 47 0.33 0.10 2.80
N LEU A 48 1.47 -0.49 3.12
CA LEU A 48 2.78 0.08 2.80
C LEU A 48 2.97 0.23 1.30
N ALA A 49 2.54 -0.77 0.53
CA ALA A 49 2.60 -0.71 -0.92
C ALA A 49 1.72 0.39 -1.48
N ALA A 50 0.51 0.56 -0.92
CA ALA A 50 -0.40 1.62 -1.36
C ALA A 50 0.16 3.00 -1.05
N ILE A 51 0.83 3.16 0.09
CA ILE A 51 1.50 4.41 0.44
C ILE A 51 2.60 4.72 -0.58
N PHE A 52 3.42 3.73 -0.91
CA PHE A 52 4.46 3.88 -1.93
C PHE A 52 3.85 4.33 -3.26
N VAL A 53 2.74 3.69 -3.68
CA VAL A 53 2.07 4.02 -4.94
C VAL A 53 1.62 5.47 -4.95
N GLN A 54 0.98 5.93 -3.88
CA GLN A 54 0.49 7.31 -3.82
C GLN A 54 1.64 8.32 -3.80
N GLU A 55 2.71 8.03 -3.06
CA GLU A 55 3.88 8.90 -3.02
C GLU A 55 4.55 8.98 -4.39
N TYR A 56 4.68 7.83 -5.07
CA TYR A 56 5.27 7.78 -6.40
C TYR A 56 4.47 8.62 -7.39
N VAL A 57 3.15 8.47 -7.37
CA VAL A 57 2.27 9.23 -8.26
C VAL A 57 2.45 10.73 -8.04
N ALA A 58 2.49 11.16 -6.79
CA ALA A 58 2.63 12.57 -6.45
C ALA A 58 4.02 13.13 -6.83
N GLU A 59 5.07 12.39 -6.52
CA GLU A 59 6.45 12.84 -6.75
C GLU A 59 6.85 12.85 -8.23
N ASN A 60 6.31 11.90 -8.98
CA ASN A 60 6.70 11.73 -10.39
C ASN A 60 5.64 12.21 -11.36
N ASN A 61 4.56 12.79 -10.86
CA ASN A 61 3.43 13.23 -11.67
C ASN A 61 2.98 12.10 -12.60
N SER A 62 2.85 10.91 -12.05
CA SER A 62 2.58 9.67 -12.76
C SER A 62 1.18 9.16 -12.49
N ASP A 63 0.89 7.92 -12.89
CA ASP A 63 -0.38 7.27 -12.62
C ASP A 63 -0.18 6.02 -11.75
N ILE A 64 -1.29 5.48 -11.27
CA ILE A 64 -1.26 4.31 -10.37
C ILE A 64 -0.65 3.09 -11.06
N LYS A 65 -0.95 2.89 -12.34
CA LYS A 65 -0.41 1.75 -13.10
C LYS A 65 1.11 1.78 -13.16
N SER A 66 1.67 2.95 -13.47
CA SER A 66 3.13 3.14 -13.52
C SER A 66 3.76 2.96 -12.15
N ALA A 67 3.10 3.47 -11.11
CA ALA A 67 3.57 3.33 -9.74
C ALA A 67 3.57 1.87 -9.28
N LEU A 68 2.54 1.10 -9.63
CA LEU A 68 2.48 -0.32 -9.32
C LEU A 68 3.62 -1.08 -9.99
N ARG A 69 3.93 -0.72 -11.23
CA ARG A 69 5.05 -1.33 -11.95
C ARG A 69 6.37 -1.01 -11.27
N ALA A 70 6.56 0.24 -10.86
CA ALA A 70 7.76 0.65 -10.14
C ALA A 70 7.89 -0.09 -8.81
N TYR A 71 6.78 -0.28 -8.10
CA TYR A 71 6.77 -1.02 -6.85
C TYR A 71 7.17 -2.49 -7.08
N ALA A 72 6.62 -3.12 -8.11
CA ALA A 72 6.95 -4.51 -8.43
C ALA A 72 8.43 -4.69 -8.74
N ILE A 73 9.02 -3.74 -9.46
CA ILE A 73 10.45 -3.76 -9.77
C ILE A 73 11.28 -3.62 -8.49
N LYS A 74 10.89 -2.69 -7.61
CA LYS A 74 11.57 -2.45 -6.33
C LYS A 74 11.58 -3.70 -5.46
N VAL A 75 10.43 -4.35 -5.33
CA VAL A 75 10.31 -5.57 -4.54
C VAL A 75 11.16 -6.69 -5.11
N ARG A 76 11.14 -6.84 -6.44
CA ARG A 76 11.94 -7.87 -7.12
C ARG A 76 13.42 -7.66 -6.88
N LYS A 77 13.89 -6.41 -6.93
CA LYS A 77 15.30 -6.11 -6.68
C LYS A 77 15.71 -6.35 -5.24
N SER A 78 14.79 -6.17 -4.30
CA SER A 78 15.06 -6.36 -2.88
C SER A 78 15.28 -7.82 -2.52
N ILE A 79 14.73 -8.74 -3.32
CA ILE A 79 14.79 -10.19 -3.07
C ILE A 79 16.04 -10.82 -3.69
N SER A 80 16.54 -10.25 -4.76
CA SER A 80 17.67 -10.82 -5.51
C SER A 80 19.04 -10.52 -4.89
#